data_f5be4fadd774911a1f5338028df3052b
#
_entry.id   f5be4fadd774911a1f5338028df3052b
#
_cell.length_a   1.000
_cell.length_b   1.000
_cell.length_c   1.000
_cell.angle_alpha   90.00
_cell.angle_beta   90.00
_cell.angle_gamma   90.00
#
_symmetry.space_group_name_H-M   'P 1'
#
loop_
_entity.id
_entity.type
_entity.pdbx_description
1 polymer ?
#
loop_
_entity_poly.entity_id
_entity_poly.type
_entity_poly.pdbx_seq_one_letter_code
_entity_poly.pdbx_strand_id
1 'polypeptide(L)'
;MADSKIELRSEKVRHIIGEIPSRIVRYGITIITIVMLGLLIGAYFIPYPETISAKVQMTNAYQGAITIPYKYVNTIARGMTANIEFEGYDAETYGAANGMITATSHTPRQTAEGSVFMAQVRITDCRYKMIKGMMGTASILVSNESVLQRIVQRITNII
;
A
#
# COMPACT_ATOMS: atom_id res chain seq x y z
N MET A 1 42.29 62.50 2.85
CA MET A 1 41.85 61.91 4.15
C MET A 1 40.38 61.43 4.11
N ALA A 2 39.91 60.88 3.02
CA ALA A 2 38.50 60.40 2.88
C ALA A 2 38.37 58.85 2.57
N ASP A 3 39.47 58.15 2.30
CA ASP A 3 39.43 56.76 1.90
C ASP A 3 39.35 55.74 3.04
N SER A 4 39.84 56.09 4.24
CA SER A 4 39.86 55.11 5.36
C SER A 4 38.50 54.80 5.99
N LYS A 5 37.47 55.68 5.77
CA LYS A 5 36.10 55.41 6.29
C LYS A 5 35.25 54.48 5.47
N ILE A 6 35.58 54.31 4.22
CA ILE A 6 34.81 53.45 3.30
C ILE A 6 35.23 51.96 3.47
N GLU A 7 36.51 51.68 3.69
CA GLU A 7 37.01 50.34 3.95
C GLU A 7 36.52 49.72 5.23
N LEU A 8 36.47 50.51 6.33
CA LEU A 8 35.96 50.04 7.63
C LEU A 8 34.45 49.67 7.61
N ARG A 9 33.70 50.27 6.70
CA ARG A 9 32.27 49.98 6.57
C ARG A 9 32.02 48.69 5.74
N SER A 10 32.89 48.44 4.79
CA SER A 10 32.79 47.22 3.96
C SER A 10 33.22 45.96 4.71
N GLU A 11 34.22 46.05 5.60
CA GLU A 11 34.64 44.93 6.44
C GLU A 11 33.59 44.55 7.49
N LYS A 12 32.94 45.55 8.16
CA LYS A 12 31.86 45.26 9.10
C LYS A 12 30.62 44.61 8.42
N VAL A 13 30.30 45.02 7.21
CA VAL A 13 29.19 44.47 6.45
C VAL A 13 29.54 43.06 5.96
N ARG A 14 30.78 42.79 5.57
CA ARG A 14 31.27 41.48 5.20
C ARG A 14 31.23 40.49 6.36
N HIS A 15 31.53 40.94 7.56
CA HIS A 15 31.50 40.11 8.77
C HIS A 15 30.08 39.75 9.21
N ILE A 16 29.06 40.55 8.88
CA ILE A 16 27.65 40.31 9.23
C ILE A 16 26.98 39.32 8.24
N ILE A 17 27.43 39.30 6.99
CA ILE A 17 26.82 38.47 5.93
C ILE A 17 27.57 37.13 5.71
N GLY A 18 28.78 36.96 6.26
CA GLY A 18 29.72 35.94 5.79
C GLY A 18 30.07 34.78 6.70
N GLU A 19 29.60 34.70 7.93
CA GLU A 19 29.94 33.57 8.80
C GLU A 19 28.71 32.79 9.27
N ILE A 20 28.14 32.02 8.36
CA ILE A 20 27.39 30.84 8.80
C ILE A 20 28.40 29.94 9.52
N PRO A 21 28.28 29.71 10.85
CA PRO A 21 29.23 28.88 11.57
C PRO A 21 29.36 27.53 10.87
N SER A 22 30.53 27.19 10.39
CA SER A 22 30.81 25.96 9.66
C SER A 22 30.37 24.70 10.45
N ARG A 23 30.31 24.83 11.76
CA ARG A 23 29.79 23.79 12.66
C ARG A 23 28.29 23.53 12.47
N ILE A 24 27.47 24.59 12.35
CA ILE A 24 26.00 24.44 12.16
C ILE A 24 25.71 23.78 10.83
N VAL A 25 26.38 24.17 9.76
CA VAL A 25 26.22 23.52 8.43
C VAL A 25 26.64 22.06 8.47
N ARG A 26 27.79 21.78 9.08
CA ARG A 26 28.32 20.41 9.19
C ARG A 26 27.44 19.51 10.04
N TYR A 27 27.00 19.94 11.21
CA TYR A 27 26.10 19.16 12.06
C TYR A 27 24.69 19.08 11.50
N GLY A 28 24.19 20.15 10.87
CA GLY A 28 22.89 20.17 10.22
C GLY A 28 22.79 19.13 9.12
N ILE A 29 23.77 19.07 8.23
CA ILE A 29 23.83 18.06 7.15
C ILE A 29 23.91 16.65 7.76
N THR A 30 24.75 16.43 8.77
CA THR A 30 24.89 15.12 9.41
C THR A 30 23.58 14.65 10.05
N ILE A 31 22.88 15.53 10.78
CA ILE A 31 21.59 15.20 11.40
C ILE A 31 20.56 14.86 10.34
N ILE A 32 20.44 15.67 9.28
CA ILE A 32 19.52 15.40 8.18
C ILE A 32 19.82 14.06 7.52
N THR A 33 21.09 13.75 7.28
CA THR A 33 21.52 12.47 6.68
C THR A 33 21.13 11.28 7.57
N ILE A 34 21.34 11.38 8.88
CA ILE A 34 20.97 10.32 9.84
C ILE A 34 19.45 10.14 9.87
N VAL A 35 18.68 11.22 9.90
CA VAL A 35 17.21 11.17 9.87
C VAL A 35 16.72 10.54 8.56
N MET A 36 17.25 10.95 7.42
CA MET A 36 16.91 10.37 6.11
C MET A 36 17.22 8.87 6.05
N LEU A 37 18.39 8.48 6.55
CA LEU A 37 18.77 7.06 6.60
C LEU A 37 17.81 6.26 7.50
N GLY A 38 17.45 6.81 8.66
CA GLY A 38 16.48 6.20 9.58
C GLY A 38 15.10 6.05 8.95
N LEU A 39 14.62 7.04 8.20
CA LEU A 39 13.37 6.96 7.47
C LEU A 39 13.40 5.91 6.36
N LEU A 40 14.50 5.80 5.62
CA LEU A 40 14.67 4.77 4.60
C LEU A 40 14.65 3.37 5.19
N ILE A 41 15.35 3.15 6.31
CA ILE A 41 15.32 1.88 7.04
C ILE A 41 13.90 1.59 7.54
N GLY A 42 13.22 2.58 8.15
CA GLY A 42 11.84 2.45 8.58
C GLY A 42 10.89 2.08 7.44
N ALA A 43 11.00 2.74 6.29
CA ALA A 43 10.19 2.46 5.11
C ALA A 43 10.39 1.04 4.54
N TYR A 44 11.56 0.43 4.75
CA TYR A 44 11.81 -0.95 4.36
C TYR A 44 11.01 -1.96 5.22
N PHE A 45 10.82 -1.66 6.51
CA PHE A 45 10.11 -2.55 7.44
C PHE A 45 8.59 -2.39 7.42
N ILE A 46 8.05 -1.32 6.81
CA ILE A 46 6.61 -1.12 6.73
C ILE A 46 6.04 -1.87 5.53
N PRO A 47 5.30 -2.98 5.73
CA PRO A 47 4.60 -3.65 4.64
C PRO A 47 3.42 -2.79 4.18
N TYR A 48 3.25 -2.69 2.88
CA TYR A 48 2.09 -2.03 2.28
C TYR A 48 1.30 -3.05 1.45
N PRO A 49 0.36 -3.77 2.09
CA PRO A 49 -0.41 -4.79 1.39
C PRO A 49 -1.32 -4.15 0.33
N GLU A 50 -1.22 -4.64 -0.90
CA GLU A 50 -2.20 -4.32 -1.95
C GLU A 50 -3.33 -5.31 -1.92
N THR A 51 -4.55 -4.80 -1.81
CA THR A 51 -5.75 -5.60 -1.85
C THR A 51 -6.65 -5.17 -3.01
N ILE A 52 -7.30 -6.15 -3.63
CA ILE A 52 -8.35 -5.94 -4.62
C ILE A 52 -9.67 -6.28 -3.98
N SER A 53 -10.57 -5.30 -3.91
CA SER A 53 -11.93 -5.49 -3.42
C SER A 53 -12.82 -6.04 -4.53
N ALA A 54 -13.57 -7.09 -4.23
CA ALA A 54 -14.47 -7.75 -5.16
C ALA A 54 -15.72 -8.26 -4.44
N LYS A 55 -16.85 -8.33 -5.14
CA LYS A 55 -18.11 -8.83 -4.59
C LYS A 55 -18.03 -10.35 -4.43
N VAL A 56 -18.45 -10.87 -3.28
CA VAL A 56 -18.52 -12.30 -2.99
C VAL A 56 -19.97 -12.70 -2.69
N GLN A 57 -20.37 -13.88 -3.14
CA GLN A 57 -21.63 -14.51 -2.79
C GLN A 57 -21.39 -15.95 -2.36
N MET A 58 -21.91 -16.32 -1.21
CA MET A 58 -21.78 -17.68 -0.69
C MET A 58 -22.65 -18.66 -1.45
N THR A 59 -22.02 -19.71 -1.98
CA THR A 59 -22.70 -20.82 -2.65
C THR A 59 -23.17 -21.86 -1.64
N ASN A 60 -22.37 -22.09 -0.60
CA ASN A 60 -22.70 -22.94 0.55
C ASN A 60 -22.00 -22.40 1.82
N ALA A 61 -22.06 -23.14 2.94
CA ALA A 61 -21.49 -22.69 4.22
C ALA A 61 -19.95 -22.52 4.21
N TYR A 62 -19.22 -23.06 3.23
CA TYR A 62 -17.76 -23.04 3.20
C TYR A 62 -17.18 -22.55 1.88
N GLN A 63 -18.00 -22.31 0.88
CA GLN A 63 -17.56 -21.91 -0.45
C GLN A 63 -18.38 -20.74 -0.96
N GLY A 64 -17.69 -19.78 -1.58
CA GLY A 64 -18.28 -18.64 -2.23
C GLY A 64 -17.72 -18.44 -3.64
N ALA A 65 -18.47 -17.70 -4.44
CA ALA A 65 -18.04 -17.19 -5.73
C ALA A 65 -17.72 -15.71 -5.61
N ILE A 66 -16.53 -15.33 -6.05
CA ILE A 66 -16.07 -13.93 -6.08
C ILE A 66 -16.17 -13.46 -7.54
N THR A 67 -16.79 -12.30 -7.74
CA THR A 67 -16.88 -11.63 -9.03
C THR A 67 -15.82 -10.54 -9.11
N ILE A 68 -14.83 -10.71 -9.98
CA ILE A 68 -13.64 -9.86 -10.06
C ILE A 68 -13.60 -9.16 -11.42
N PRO A 69 -13.31 -7.83 -11.48
CA PRO A 69 -13.12 -7.14 -12.75
C PRO A 69 -12.04 -7.80 -13.61
N TYR A 70 -12.30 -7.96 -14.91
CA TYR A 70 -11.43 -8.74 -15.83
C TYR A 70 -10.00 -8.17 -15.94
N LYS A 71 -9.81 -6.89 -15.67
CA LYS A 71 -8.49 -6.24 -15.63
C LYS A 71 -7.49 -6.91 -14.66
N TYR A 72 -7.98 -7.67 -13.68
CA TYR A 72 -7.16 -8.37 -12.68
C TYR A 72 -6.97 -9.86 -12.97
N VAL A 73 -7.39 -10.35 -14.15
CA VAL A 73 -7.37 -11.79 -14.50
C VAL A 73 -5.97 -12.41 -14.41
N ASN A 74 -4.93 -11.65 -14.76
CA ASN A 74 -3.53 -12.13 -14.68
C ASN A 74 -2.89 -11.94 -13.29
N THR A 75 -3.55 -11.20 -12.41
CA THR A 75 -3.04 -10.88 -11.07
C THR A 75 -3.55 -11.88 -10.04
N ILE A 76 -4.79 -12.36 -10.21
CA ILE A 76 -5.43 -13.26 -9.24
C ILE A 76 -5.10 -14.71 -9.57
N ALA A 77 -4.48 -15.40 -8.62
CA ALA A 77 -4.09 -16.80 -8.76
C ALA A 77 -4.70 -17.66 -7.65
N ARG A 78 -4.73 -18.98 -7.91
CA ARG A 78 -5.09 -19.98 -6.91
C ARG A 78 -4.11 -19.92 -5.73
N GLY A 79 -4.63 -20.04 -4.50
CA GLY A 79 -3.84 -20.01 -3.27
C GLY A 79 -3.74 -18.63 -2.63
N MET A 80 -4.21 -17.58 -3.29
CA MET A 80 -4.24 -16.24 -2.67
C MET A 80 -5.23 -16.16 -1.52
N THR A 81 -4.85 -15.42 -0.48
CA THR A 81 -5.70 -15.19 0.69
C THR A 81 -6.68 -14.06 0.41
N ALA A 82 -7.90 -14.23 0.87
CA ALA A 82 -8.95 -13.22 0.79
C ALA A 82 -9.58 -13.02 2.18
N ASN A 83 -9.65 -11.78 2.61
CA ASN A 83 -10.41 -11.38 3.79
C ASN A 83 -11.80 -10.96 3.33
N ILE A 84 -12.83 -11.56 3.92
CA ILE A 84 -14.21 -11.38 3.48
C ILE A 84 -15.03 -10.76 4.59
N GLU A 85 -15.70 -9.69 4.27
CA GLU A 85 -16.66 -9.01 5.13
C GLU A 85 -18.05 -9.18 4.55
N PHE A 86 -18.95 -9.81 5.31
CA PHE A 86 -20.31 -10.06 4.88
C PHE A 86 -21.25 -8.96 5.34
N GLU A 87 -22.26 -8.68 4.54
CA GLU A 87 -23.32 -7.73 4.89
C GLU A 87 -24.01 -8.14 6.20
N GLY A 88 -24.09 -7.20 7.14
CA GLY A 88 -24.63 -7.43 8.49
C GLY A 88 -23.65 -8.02 9.51
N TYR A 89 -22.39 -8.30 9.12
CA TYR A 89 -21.33 -8.79 10.00
C TYR A 89 -20.10 -7.90 9.84
N ASP A 90 -20.09 -6.79 10.54
CA ASP A 90 -19.00 -5.82 10.56
C ASP A 90 -17.70 -6.46 10.99
N ALA A 91 -16.62 -6.23 10.25
CA ALA A 91 -15.30 -6.79 10.55
C ALA A 91 -14.74 -6.33 11.91
N GLU A 92 -15.10 -5.14 12.37
CA GLU A 92 -14.68 -4.61 13.67
C GLU A 92 -15.33 -5.37 14.84
N THR A 93 -16.59 -5.78 14.70
CA THR A 93 -17.37 -6.44 15.76
C THR A 93 -17.23 -7.96 15.71
N TYR A 94 -17.36 -8.55 14.53
CA TYR A 94 -17.43 -10.00 14.34
C TYR A 94 -16.13 -10.60 13.80
N GLY A 95 -15.20 -9.77 13.31
CA GLY A 95 -14.01 -10.20 12.59
C GLY A 95 -14.31 -10.51 11.12
N ALA A 96 -13.33 -10.31 10.26
CA ALA A 96 -13.42 -10.73 8.87
C ALA A 96 -13.29 -12.26 8.74
N ALA A 97 -14.04 -12.86 7.83
CA ALA A 97 -13.86 -14.26 7.49
C ALA A 97 -12.62 -14.42 6.60
N ASN A 98 -11.76 -15.38 6.92
CA ASN A 98 -10.57 -15.68 6.13
C ASN A 98 -10.87 -16.80 5.13
N GLY A 99 -10.51 -16.58 3.88
CA GLY A 99 -10.66 -17.54 2.80
C GLY A 99 -9.44 -17.63 1.91
N MET A 100 -9.40 -18.68 1.11
CA MET A 100 -8.36 -18.92 0.12
C MET A 100 -9.01 -19.21 -1.24
N ILE A 101 -8.45 -18.61 -2.30
CA ILE A 101 -8.89 -18.84 -3.67
C ILE A 101 -8.52 -20.27 -4.09
N THR A 102 -9.51 -21.07 -4.42
CA THR A 102 -9.33 -22.48 -4.81
C THR A 102 -9.29 -22.68 -6.32
N ALA A 103 -10.03 -21.85 -7.06
CA ALA A 103 -10.07 -21.92 -8.52
C ALA A 103 -10.39 -20.53 -9.10
N THR A 104 -9.88 -20.25 -10.29
CA THR A 104 -10.19 -19.05 -11.07
C THR A 104 -10.66 -19.45 -12.46
N SER A 105 -11.75 -18.83 -12.92
CA SER A 105 -12.22 -18.99 -14.29
C SER A 105 -11.72 -17.82 -15.12
N HIS A 106 -10.87 -18.08 -16.10
CA HIS A 106 -10.35 -17.01 -16.98
C HIS A 106 -11.35 -16.62 -18.08
N THR A 107 -12.55 -17.22 -18.10
CA THR A 107 -13.59 -16.91 -19.08
C THR A 107 -14.27 -15.59 -18.71
N PRO A 108 -14.22 -14.57 -19.60
CA PRO A 108 -14.88 -13.30 -19.32
C PRO A 108 -16.40 -13.47 -19.37
N ARG A 109 -17.08 -12.82 -18.44
CA ARG A 109 -18.53 -12.65 -18.44
C ARG A 109 -18.85 -11.19 -18.52
N GLN A 110 -19.79 -10.82 -19.39
CA GLN A 110 -20.29 -9.45 -19.48
C GLN A 110 -21.34 -9.20 -18.39
N THR A 111 -21.17 -8.11 -17.65
CA THR A 111 -22.14 -7.62 -16.68
C THR A 111 -22.43 -6.14 -16.97
N ALA A 112 -23.45 -5.58 -16.32
CA ALA A 112 -23.75 -4.15 -16.46
C ALA A 112 -22.59 -3.24 -16.04
N GLU A 113 -21.70 -3.73 -15.16
CA GLU A 113 -20.53 -3.01 -14.64
C GLU A 113 -19.26 -3.26 -15.49
N GLY A 114 -19.34 -4.08 -16.57
CA GLY A 114 -18.23 -4.41 -17.47
C GLY A 114 -17.89 -5.90 -17.50
N SER A 115 -16.73 -6.22 -18.08
CA SER A 115 -16.25 -7.60 -18.14
C SER A 115 -15.70 -8.03 -16.78
N VAL A 116 -16.16 -9.19 -16.32
CA VAL A 116 -15.73 -9.79 -15.05
C VAL A 116 -15.33 -11.25 -15.27
N PHE A 117 -14.58 -11.82 -14.35
CA PHE A 117 -14.36 -13.25 -14.24
C PHE A 117 -14.73 -13.75 -12.84
N MET A 118 -14.91 -15.05 -12.69
CA MET A 118 -15.31 -15.64 -11.41
C MET A 118 -14.15 -16.43 -10.81
N ALA A 119 -13.95 -16.24 -9.50
CA ALA A 119 -13.06 -17.05 -8.69
C ALA A 119 -13.86 -17.77 -7.61
N GLN A 120 -13.46 -18.98 -7.26
CA GLN A 120 -14.01 -19.71 -6.12
C GLN A 120 -13.14 -19.49 -4.91
N VAL A 121 -13.77 -19.18 -3.79
CA VAL A 121 -13.12 -19.04 -2.49
C VAL A 121 -13.63 -20.12 -1.56
N ARG A 122 -12.71 -20.70 -0.79
CA ARG A 122 -13.03 -21.58 0.34
C ARG A 122 -12.73 -20.82 1.62
N ILE A 123 -13.71 -20.76 2.51
CA ILE A 123 -13.55 -20.16 3.82
C ILE A 123 -12.74 -21.11 4.70
N THR A 124 -11.70 -20.56 5.33
CA THR A 124 -10.78 -21.31 6.20
C THR A 124 -11.07 -21.04 7.65
N ASP A 125 -11.45 -19.79 7.98
CA ASP A 125 -11.77 -19.38 9.34
C ASP A 125 -12.88 -18.34 9.33
N CYS A 126 -13.88 -18.54 10.21
CA CYS A 126 -14.98 -17.61 10.41
C CYS A 126 -15.58 -17.81 11.80
N ARG A 127 -15.83 -16.71 12.51
CA ARG A 127 -16.37 -16.73 13.89
C ARG A 127 -17.88 -16.88 13.98
N TYR A 128 -18.60 -16.78 12.87
CA TYR A 128 -20.04 -16.87 12.78
C TYR A 128 -20.50 -17.88 11.73
N LYS A 129 -21.76 -18.32 11.86
CA LYS A 129 -22.32 -19.34 10.95
C LYS A 129 -22.67 -18.70 9.61
N MET A 130 -22.04 -19.19 8.55
CA MET A 130 -22.34 -18.77 7.20
C MET A 130 -23.52 -19.53 6.61
N ILE A 131 -24.31 -18.82 5.80
CA ILE A 131 -25.49 -19.32 5.16
C ILE A 131 -25.36 -19.11 3.64
N LYS A 132 -25.89 -20.04 2.85
CA LYS A 132 -25.97 -19.90 1.40
C LYS A 132 -26.70 -18.61 1.02
N GLY A 133 -26.15 -17.88 0.05
CA GLY A 133 -26.73 -16.64 -0.45
C GLY A 133 -26.24 -15.38 0.26
N MET A 134 -25.48 -15.48 1.38
CA MET A 134 -24.84 -14.30 1.98
C MET A 134 -23.98 -13.56 0.97
N MET A 135 -24.10 -12.26 0.94
CA MET A 135 -23.33 -11.35 0.11
C MET A 135 -22.30 -10.59 0.96
N GLY A 136 -21.22 -10.18 0.34
CA GLY A 136 -20.20 -9.40 1.01
C GLY A 136 -19.12 -8.89 0.06
N THR A 137 -18.08 -8.32 0.64
CA THR A 137 -16.89 -7.82 -0.05
C THR A 137 -15.69 -8.66 0.33
N ALA A 138 -15.02 -9.20 -0.67
CA ALA A 138 -13.75 -9.91 -0.49
C ALA A 138 -12.59 -8.98 -0.84
N SER A 139 -11.67 -8.80 0.09
CA SER A 139 -10.39 -8.11 -0.09
C SER A 139 -9.30 -9.15 -0.32
N ILE A 140 -8.88 -9.32 -1.58
CA ILE A 140 -7.90 -10.31 -2.00
C ILE A 140 -6.51 -9.68 -1.89
N LEU A 141 -5.62 -10.30 -1.13
CA LEU A 141 -4.23 -9.85 -0.98
C LEU A 141 -3.43 -10.24 -2.22
N VAL A 142 -2.97 -9.23 -2.97
CA VAL A 142 -2.23 -9.41 -4.24
C VAL A 142 -0.72 -9.32 -4.03
N SER A 143 -0.27 -8.36 -3.22
CA SER A 143 1.14 -8.13 -2.96
C SER A 143 1.35 -7.72 -1.50
N ASN A 144 2.46 -8.16 -0.95
CA ASN A 144 2.91 -7.81 0.40
C ASN A 144 4.29 -7.13 0.34
N GLU A 145 4.50 -6.31 -0.67
CA GLU A 145 5.75 -5.59 -0.87
C GLU A 145 5.89 -4.43 0.12
N SER A 146 7.14 -4.13 0.52
CA SER A 146 7.41 -2.96 1.34
C SER A 146 7.32 -1.66 0.52
N VAL A 147 7.04 -0.55 1.20
CA VAL A 147 6.96 0.79 0.57
C VAL A 147 8.22 1.10 -0.23
N LEU A 148 9.40 0.76 0.31
CA LEU A 148 10.67 1.01 -0.35
C LEU A 148 10.83 0.19 -1.64
N GLN A 149 10.50 -1.11 -1.61
CA GLN A 149 10.56 -1.99 -2.79
C GLN A 149 9.71 -1.44 -3.93
N ARG A 150 8.51 -0.95 -3.62
CA ARG A 150 7.60 -0.37 -4.61
C ARG A 150 8.15 0.90 -5.26
N ILE A 151 8.76 1.79 -4.47
CA ILE A 151 9.38 3.02 -4.99
C ILE A 151 10.54 2.68 -5.92
N VAL A 152 11.42 1.76 -5.51
CA VAL A 152 12.58 1.33 -6.29
C VAL A 152 12.13 0.69 -7.62
N GLN A 153 11.15 -0.20 -7.62
CA GLN A 153 10.62 -0.82 -8.83
C GLN A 153 10.04 0.21 -9.81
N ARG A 154 9.33 1.22 -9.31
CA ARG A 154 8.80 2.28 -10.18
C ARG A 154 9.91 3.09 -10.86
N ILE A 155 10.98 3.39 -10.14
CA ILE A 155 12.13 4.13 -10.70
C ILE A 155 12.85 3.27 -11.74
N THR A 156 13.06 1.99 -11.47
CA THR A 156 13.77 1.07 -12.38
C THR A 156 12.98 0.80 -13.67
N ASN A 157 11.66 0.82 -13.63
CA ASN A 157 10.82 0.61 -14.83
C ASN A 157 10.65 1.86 -15.71
N ILE A 158 11.18 3.01 -15.30
CA ILE A 158 11.13 4.28 -16.08
C ILE A 158 12.43 4.47 -16.89
N ILE A 159 13.49 3.74 -16.56
CA ILE A 159 14.79 3.75 -17.26
C ILE A 159 14.85 2.62 -18.28
#